data_113ad83e5ec3dba994c98e971fb82c6e
#
_entry.id   113ad83e5ec3dba994c98e971fb82c6e
#
_cell.length_a   1.000
_cell.length_b   1.000
_cell.length_c   1.000
_cell.angle_alpha   90.00
_cell.angle_beta   90.00
_cell.angle_gamma   90.00
#
_symmetry.space_group_name_H-M   'P 1'
#
loop_
_entity.id
_entity.type
_entity.pdbx_description
1 polymer ?
#
loop_
_entity_poly.entity_id
_entity_poly.type
_entity_poly.pdbx_seq_one_letter_code
_entity_poly.pdbx_strand_id
1 'polypeptide(L)'
;MKDLETRQIYKSCTLAFIFDGLDESRLTLDFDNGMVTSVEERSSVDELFASLVNGTLLPSALVWVTSRPAAANQIPPEYVGLFTEVRGFTDQQKEEYFRKRIKDETQASRMFSHIKKSRSLYIMCYIPVFCWITATVLQDIPIGNNAEDINTTLTEMYIHFLLIQMNMKNQKYDRKKQREHTKLLDSNKTMILKLAKLAFEQLKKENIVFYEENLKACGIDVSDFESTGMLTEIFQQEAGLHEVKVFCFVHLSVQEFLAAVHVFLCYLNKNMRELWFFFEDSQTTAMQKLQFFFRNLKFHDLTKRATDKAMQSKRGHLDLFLRFLMGISLESSQNLLKGLITHTKDTTESITQTTEYIKNLQKQDISDETSVNLFYCLLELKNNSLYEEIQSYLSSDEHPGRDLSSSMCTVLTYILLMSEKELDEFNPKSFTSKQADYKRLIPAVRCCRKALFDSCRLDETCCETVSSALQSPNCHLTELDLSNNHLLDSGVRLLSDGLKSSHCQLNILRASADW
;
A
#
# COMPACT_ATOMS: atom_id res chain seq x y z
N MET A 1 34.05 5.01 13.65
CA MET A 1 33.48 4.99 15.00
C MET A 1 34.34 5.70 16.06
N LYS A 2 35.69 5.56 16.07
CA LYS A 2 36.54 6.31 17.04
C LYS A 2 36.39 7.83 16.98
N ASP A 3 36.12 8.41 15.81
CA ASP A 3 35.96 9.86 15.64
C ASP A 3 34.60 10.39 16.14
N LEU A 4 33.58 9.53 16.26
CA LEU A 4 32.29 9.85 16.90
C LEU A 4 32.44 10.01 18.42
N GLU A 5 33.40 9.29 19.04
CA GLU A 5 33.69 9.39 20.48
C GLU A 5 34.41 10.72 20.84
N THR A 6 35.03 11.39 19.87
CA THR A 6 35.81 12.64 20.15
C THR A 6 34.98 13.92 20.13
N ARG A 7 33.63 13.85 19.96
CA ARG A 7 32.68 15.00 20.02
C ARG A 7 33.02 16.21 19.10
N GLN A 8 34.12 16.17 18.37
CA GLN A 8 34.52 17.24 17.45
C GLN A 8 33.69 17.25 16.18
N ILE A 9 33.19 16.07 15.73
CA ILE A 9 32.39 15.91 14.51
C ILE A 9 31.09 16.73 14.58
N TYR A 10 30.42 16.75 15.74
CA TYR A 10 29.17 17.51 15.91
C TYR A 10 29.34 19.04 15.79
N LYS A 11 30.57 19.52 15.95
CA LYS A 11 30.88 20.95 15.89
C LYS A 11 31.53 21.40 14.58
N SER A 12 32.15 20.48 13.85
CA SER A 12 32.98 20.79 12.69
C SER A 12 32.44 20.29 11.35
N CYS A 13 31.44 19.37 11.37
CA CYS A 13 30.89 18.76 10.16
C CYS A 13 29.38 19.02 10.03
N THR A 14 28.89 19.14 8.80
CA THR A 14 27.46 19.02 8.51
C THR A 14 27.06 17.55 8.61
N LEU A 15 26.12 17.27 9.48
CA LEU A 15 25.61 15.92 9.71
C LEU A 15 24.36 15.70 8.88
N ALA A 16 24.21 14.51 8.33
CA ALA A 16 22.98 14.08 7.69
C ALA A 16 22.51 12.77 8.34
N PHE A 17 21.26 12.75 8.79
CA PHE A 17 20.60 11.59 9.36
C PHE A 17 19.58 11.08 8.35
N ILE A 18 19.67 9.80 7.99
CA ILE A 18 18.76 9.13 7.06
C ILE A 18 18.05 8.04 7.83
N PHE A 19 16.74 8.21 8.03
CA PHE A 19 15.86 7.25 8.69
C PHE A 19 15.00 6.58 7.63
N ASP A 20 15.30 5.33 7.34
CA ASP A 20 14.58 4.55 6.34
C ASP A 20 13.49 3.71 7.00
N GLY A 21 12.22 3.98 6.67
CA GLY A 21 11.08 3.22 7.13
C GLY A 21 10.49 3.67 8.48
N LEU A 22 10.05 4.92 8.61
CA LEU A 22 9.37 5.39 9.82
C LEU A 22 8.11 4.57 10.16
N ASP A 23 7.36 4.14 9.14
CA ASP A 23 6.18 3.28 9.29
C ASP A 23 6.50 1.90 9.88
N GLU A 24 7.73 1.44 9.74
CA GLU A 24 8.23 0.18 10.30
C GLU A 24 8.73 0.35 11.75
N SER A 25 8.95 1.59 12.19
CA SER A 25 9.37 1.90 13.54
C SER A 25 8.21 1.77 14.52
N ARG A 26 8.53 1.52 15.80
CA ARG A 26 7.54 1.51 16.89
C ARG A 26 7.58 2.79 17.71
N LEU A 27 8.17 3.84 17.15
CA LEU A 27 8.31 5.11 17.84
C LEU A 27 6.93 5.73 18.11
N THR A 28 6.74 6.21 19.31
CA THR A 28 5.61 7.04 19.71
C THR A 28 6.07 8.48 19.69
N LEU A 29 5.86 9.16 18.56
CA LEU A 29 6.37 10.50 18.35
C LEU A 29 5.54 11.52 19.14
N ASP A 30 6.18 12.26 20.03
CA ASP A 30 5.64 13.41 20.74
C ASP A 30 6.54 14.63 20.43
N PHE A 31 6.00 15.62 19.75
CA PHE A 31 6.72 16.83 19.36
C PHE A 31 6.51 18.00 20.34
N ASP A 32 5.65 17.81 21.33
CA ASP A 32 5.29 18.86 22.31
C ASP A 32 6.07 18.73 23.62
N ASN A 33 6.50 17.52 23.97
CA ASN A 33 7.14 17.23 25.26
C ASN A 33 8.48 16.50 25.08
N GLY A 34 9.34 16.57 26.11
CA GLY A 34 10.56 15.74 26.22
C GLY A 34 11.67 16.12 25.25
N MET A 35 11.79 17.41 24.86
CA MET A 35 12.78 17.85 23.90
C MET A 35 14.20 17.83 24.44
N VAL A 36 15.08 17.13 23.72
CA VAL A 36 16.51 17.04 23.99
C VAL A 36 17.24 18.17 23.25
N THR A 37 18.11 18.89 23.96
CA THR A 37 18.86 20.02 23.39
C THR A 37 20.35 19.76 23.29
N SER A 38 20.86 18.76 24.02
CA SER A 38 22.27 18.43 24.06
C SER A 38 22.57 16.99 23.70
N VAL A 39 23.59 16.76 22.90
CA VAL A 39 24.10 15.42 22.57
C VAL A 39 24.67 14.65 23.77
N GLU A 40 24.82 15.31 24.91
CA GLU A 40 25.28 14.69 26.15
C GLU A 40 24.14 14.14 26.99
N GLU A 41 22.92 14.55 26.68
CA GLU A 41 21.73 14.14 27.38
C GLU A 41 21.31 12.73 26.95
N ARG A 42 20.98 11.88 27.93
CA ARG A 42 20.43 10.56 27.66
C ARG A 42 18.91 10.63 27.64
N SER A 43 18.34 10.17 26.56
CA SER A 43 16.89 10.16 26.37
C SER A 43 16.43 8.93 25.60
N SER A 44 15.12 8.76 25.45
CA SER A 44 14.54 7.70 24.63
C SER A 44 14.82 7.94 23.14
N VAL A 45 14.75 6.90 22.33
CA VAL A 45 14.94 7.02 20.88
C VAL A 45 13.87 7.91 20.27
N ASP A 46 12.65 7.85 20.81
CA ASP A 46 11.49 8.63 20.38
C ASP A 46 11.75 10.14 20.55
N GLU A 47 12.22 10.55 21.76
CA GLU A 47 12.54 11.93 22.09
C GLU A 47 13.75 12.43 21.29
N LEU A 48 14.78 11.61 21.10
CA LEU A 48 15.95 11.95 20.28
C LEU A 48 15.54 12.18 18.81
N PHE A 49 14.69 11.30 18.27
CA PHE A 49 14.18 11.45 16.89
C PHE A 49 13.34 12.72 16.75
N ALA A 50 12.37 12.94 17.65
CA ALA A 50 11.51 14.13 17.63
C ALA A 50 12.35 15.41 17.75
N SER A 51 13.37 15.42 18.63
CA SER A 51 14.27 16.55 18.83
C SER A 51 15.20 16.84 17.64
N LEU A 52 15.59 15.82 16.87
CA LEU A 52 16.31 15.97 15.60
C LEU A 52 15.41 16.58 14.52
N VAL A 53 14.19 16.06 14.40
CA VAL A 53 13.24 16.49 13.35
C VAL A 53 12.77 17.93 13.57
N ASN A 54 12.47 18.32 14.83
CA ASN A 54 12.06 19.69 15.12
C ASN A 54 13.23 20.69 15.20
N GLY A 55 14.49 20.22 15.13
CA GLY A 55 15.69 21.04 15.10
C GLY A 55 16.16 21.56 16.47
N THR A 56 15.63 21.05 17.60
CA THR A 56 16.15 21.37 18.94
C THR A 56 17.49 20.69 19.23
N LEU A 57 17.66 19.46 18.71
CA LEU A 57 18.90 18.71 18.75
C LEU A 57 19.62 18.86 17.40
N LEU A 58 20.86 19.33 17.42
CA LEU A 58 21.70 19.53 16.22
C LEU A 58 21.00 20.36 15.12
N PRO A 59 20.67 21.62 15.34
CA PRO A 59 19.82 22.43 14.46
C PRO A 59 20.37 22.63 13.03
N SER A 60 21.64 22.35 12.79
CA SER A 60 22.26 22.37 11.46
C SER A 60 22.29 21.01 10.75
N ALA A 61 21.78 19.97 11.39
CA ALA A 61 21.74 18.64 10.78
C ALA A 61 20.66 18.55 9.69
N LEU A 62 20.97 17.81 8.64
CA LEU A 62 20.00 17.44 7.61
C LEU A 62 19.31 16.14 8.04
N VAL A 63 17.99 16.13 8.03
CA VAL A 63 17.19 14.96 8.39
C VAL A 63 16.40 14.52 7.16
N TRP A 64 16.57 13.27 6.77
CA TRP A 64 15.81 12.63 5.69
C TRP A 64 15.08 11.41 6.23
N VAL A 65 13.75 11.41 6.13
CA VAL A 65 12.91 10.33 6.61
C VAL A 65 12.15 9.74 5.43
N THR A 66 12.18 8.41 5.30
CA THR A 66 11.29 7.70 4.38
C THR A 66 10.14 7.06 5.16
N SER A 67 8.95 7.03 4.57
CA SER A 67 7.76 6.46 5.20
C SER A 67 6.69 6.13 4.18
N ARG A 68 5.76 5.24 4.52
CA ARG A 68 4.49 5.13 3.80
C ARG A 68 3.62 6.37 4.10
N PRO A 69 2.74 6.77 3.15
CA PRO A 69 1.89 7.95 3.34
C PRO A 69 1.11 7.96 4.65
N ALA A 70 0.51 6.82 5.03
CA ALA A 70 -0.28 6.70 6.27
C ALA A 70 0.52 7.01 7.56
N ALA A 71 1.83 6.74 7.58
CA ALA A 71 2.67 7.00 8.74
C ALA A 71 3.43 8.33 8.64
N ALA A 72 3.58 8.90 7.45
CA ALA A 72 4.24 10.19 7.24
C ALA A 72 3.54 11.33 8.01
N ASN A 73 2.21 11.26 8.14
CA ASN A 73 1.39 12.22 8.89
C ASN A 73 1.66 12.25 10.40
N GLN A 74 2.52 11.36 10.93
CA GLN A 74 2.96 11.42 12.32
C GLN A 74 3.97 12.56 12.56
N ILE A 75 4.61 13.07 11.50
CA ILE A 75 5.48 14.23 11.58
C ILE A 75 4.65 15.47 11.23
N PRO A 76 4.51 16.45 12.14
CA PRO A 76 3.79 17.68 11.88
C PRO A 76 4.38 18.45 10.68
N PRO A 77 3.54 18.98 9.77
CA PRO A 77 3.98 19.64 8.55
C PRO A 77 4.95 20.82 8.79
N GLU A 78 4.83 21.51 9.90
CA GLU A 78 5.70 22.63 10.28
C GLU A 78 7.17 22.26 10.45
N TYR A 79 7.47 20.98 10.69
CA TYR A 79 8.85 20.46 10.80
C TYR A 79 9.39 19.90 9.48
N VAL A 80 8.56 19.90 8.42
CA VAL A 80 8.93 19.32 7.12
C VAL A 80 9.31 20.42 6.14
N GLY A 81 10.60 20.57 5.86
CA GLY A 81 11.08 21.55 4.88
C GLY A 81 10.80 21.19 3.42
N LEU A 82 10.77 19.89 3.10
CA LEU A 82 10.47 19.38 1.76
C LEU A 82 9.79 18.02 1.87
N PHE A 83 8.57 17.94 1.33
CA PHE A 83 7.85 16.68 1.18
C PHE A 83 7.97 16.17 -0.26
N THR A 84 8.40 14.93 -0.42
CA THR A 84 8.50 14.28 -1.73
C THR A 84 7.76 12.95 -1.70
N GLU A 85 6.94 12.69 -2.71
CA GLU A 85 6.26 11.42 -2.88
C GLU A 85 6.92 10.63 -4.02
N VAL A 86 7.40 9.43 -3.71
CA VAL A 86 7.86 8.48 -4.72
C VAL A 86 6.62 7.80 -5.30
N ARG A 87 6.20 8.26 -6.47
CA ARG A 87 5.11 7.65 -7.21
C ARG A 87 5.54 6.32 -7.80
N GLY A 88 4.57 5.46 -8.04
CA GLY A 88 4.80 4.23 -8.76
C GLY A 88 5.16 4.46 -10.24
N PHE A 89 5.24 3.37 -10.99
CA PHE A 89 5.57 3.42 -12.41
C PHE A 89 4.47 4.08 -13.25
N THR A 90 4.88 5.02 -14.10
CA THR A 90 4.06 5.53 -15.19
C THR A 90 3.79 4.43 -16.21
N ASP A 91 2.85 4.64 -17.13
CA ASP A 91 2.54 3.67 -18.17
C ASP A 91 3.74 3.37 -19.06
N GLN A 92 4.52 4.40 -19.37
CA GLN A 92 5.77 4.27 -20.12
C GLN A 92 6.81 3.46 -19.33
N GLN A 93 6.96 3.75 -18.03
CA GLN A 93 7.90 3.03 -17.16
C GLN A 93 7.49 1.58 -16.94
N LYS A 94 6.18 1.27 -16.84
CA LYS A 94 5.68 -0.11 -16.81
C LYS A 94 6.11 -0.85 -18.08
N GLU A 95 5.85 -0.28 -19.27
CA GLU A 95 6.23 -0.89 -20.54
C GLU A 95 7.74 -1.09 -20.64
N GLU A 96 8.53 -0.06 -20.30
CA GLU A 96 9.99 -0.12 -20.30
C GLU A 96 10.51 -1.21 -19.35
N TYR A 97 9.91 -1.34 -18.16
CA TYR A 97 10.27 -2.38 -17.20
C TYR A 97 10.07 -3.78 -17.78
N PHE A 98 8.90 -4.07 -18.37
CA PHE A 98 8.62 -5.38 -18.96
C PHE A 98 9.52 -5.67 -20.15
N ARG A 99 9.81 -4.69 -21.01
CA ARG A 99 10.76 -4.84 -22.14
C ARG A 99 12.19 -5.10 -21.66
N LYS A 100 12.66 -4.43 -20.62
CA LYS A 100 13.99 -4.66 -20.04
C LYS A 100 14.10 -6.01 -19.31
N ARG A 101 13.02 -6.43 -18.64
CA ARG A 101 13.00 -7.66 -17.84
C ARG A 101 12.91 -8.92 -18.70
N ILE A 102 12.21 -8.86 -19.82
CA ILE A 102 11.91 -9.98 -20.70
C ILE A 102 12.76 -9.85 -21.97
N LYS A 103 13.67 -10.79 -22.19
CA LYS A 103 14.63 -10.74 -23.30
C LYS A 103 13.97 -10.85 -24.68
N ASP A 104 12.87 -11.60 -24.79
CA ASP A 104 12.11 -11.76 -26.03
C ASP A 104 11.11 -10.61 -26.14
N GLU A 105 11.33 -9.73 -27.12
CA GLU A 105 10.50 -8.53 -27.36
C GLU A 105 9.06 -8.89 -27.75
N THR A 106 8.85 -9.99 -28.47
CA THR A 106 7.52 -10.48 -28.81
C THR A 106 6.76 -10.91 -27.57
N GLN A 107 7.43 -11.65 -26.67
CA GLN A 107 6.87 -12.09 -25.40
C GLN A 107 6.58 -10.88 -24.50
N ALA A 108 7.50 -9.92 -24.40
CA ALA A 108 7.31 -8.69 -23.62
C ALA A 108 6.07 -7.91 -24.09
N SER A 109 5.91 -7.73 -25.40
CA SER A 109 4.77 -7.02 -26.00
C SER A 109 3.44 -7.74 -25.74
N ARG A 110 3.41 -9.08 -25.84
CA ARG A 110 2.21 -9.89 -25.52
C ARG A 110 1.85 -9.78 -24.04
N MET A 111 2.82 -9.87 -23.15
CA MET A 111 2.60 -9.74 -21.71
C MET A 111 2.06 -8.36 -21.35
N PHE A 112 2.67 -7.31 -21.89
CA PHE A 112 2.21 -5.95 -21.60
C PHE A 112 0.81 -5.69 -22.17
N SER A 113 0.50 -6.20 -23.36
CA SER A 113 -0.85 -6.16 -23.93
C SER A 113 -1.87 -6.90 -23.04
N HIS A 114 -1.48 -8.05 -22.46
CA HIS A 114 -2.33 -8.78 -21.51
C HIS A 114 -2.57 -7.98 -20.23
N ILE A 115 -1.53 -7.38 -19.66
CA ILE A 115 -1.62 -6.53 -18.47
C ILE A 115 -2.56 -5.35 -18.74
N LYS A 116 -2.44 -4.68 -19.88
CA LYS A 116 -3.33 -3.56 -20.28
C LYS A 116 -4.81 -3.97 -20.36
N LYS A 117 -5.12 -5.20 -20.74
CA LYS A 117 -6.49 -5.73 -20.79
C LYS A 117 -7.05 -6.02 -19.40
N SER A 118 -6.22 -6.43 -18.45
CA SER A 118 -6.62 -6.70 -17.07
C SER A 118 -6.50 -5.43 -16.23
N ARG A 119 -7.63 -4.74 -15.98
CA ARG A 119 -7.66 -3.50 -15.19
C ARG A 119 -6.98 -3.64 -13.83
N SER A 120 -7.28 -4.72 -13.11
CA SER A 120 -6.71 -4.98 -11.79
C SER A 120 -5.17 -5.07 -11.85
N LEU A 121 -4.64 -5.87 -12.78
CA LEU A 121 -3.19 -5.98 -12.95
C LEU A 121 -2.54 -4.67 -13.39
N TYR A 122 -3.18 -3.94 -14.32
CA TYR A 122 -2.65 -2.68 -14.82
C TYR A 122 -2.51 -1.63 -13.72
N ILE A 123 -3.55 -1.50 -12.89
CA ILE A 123 -3.55 -0.61 -11.73
C ILE A 123 -2.49 -1.08 -10.71
N MET A 124 -2.42 -2.38 -10.42
CA MET A 124 -1.45 -2.92 -9.46
C MET A 124 -0.01 -2.77 -9.90
N CYS A 125 0.28 -2.88 -11.20
CA CYS A 125 1.61 -2.66 -11.79
C CYS A 125 2.09 -1.20 -11.67
N TYR A 126 1.31 -0.30 -11.09
CA TYR A 126 1.78 0.99 -10.60
C TYR A 126 2.93 0.82 -9.58
N ILE A 127 2.87 -0.21 -8.76
CA ILE A 127 3.88 -0.49 -7.74
C ILE A 127 4.96 -1.43 -8.32
N PRO A 128 6.26 -1.04 -8.30
CA PRO A 128 7.36 -1.80 -8.93
C PRO A 128 7.45 -3.27 -8.54
N VAL A 129 7.22 -3.60 -7.25
CA VAL A 129 7.27 -5.00 -6.80
C VAL A 129 6.18 -5.86 -7.44
N PHE A 130 5.02 -5.28 -7.71
CA PHE A 130 3.95 -6.02 -8.39
C PHE A 130 4.26 -6.21 -9.86
N CYS A 131 4.98 -5.27 -10.52
CA CYS A 131 5.54 -5.49 -11.85
C CYS A 131 6.51 -6.67 -11.85
N TRP A 132 7.39 -6.77 -10.84
CA TRP A 132 8.34 -7.85 -10.72
C TRP A 132 7.64 -9.22 -10.55
N ILE A 133 6.67 -9.33 -9.67
CA ILE A 133 5.90 -10.57 -9.45
C ILE A 133 5.12 -10.94 -10.72
N THR A 134 4.42 -9.98 -11.31
CA THR A 134 3.65 -10.18 -12.55
C THR A 134 4.55 -10.65 -13.70
N ALA A 135 5.71 -10.02 -13.89
CA ALA A 135 6.68 -10.44 -14.90
C ALA A 135 7.16 -11.88 -14.65
N THR A 136 7.47 -12.21 -13.41
CA THR A 136 7.94 -13.56 -13.02
C THR A 136 6.86 -14.60 -13.30
N VAL A 137 5.62 -14.31 -12.95
CA VAL A 137 4.48 -15.22 -13.15
C VAL A 137 4.16 -15.40 -14.62
N LEU A 138 4.04 -14.31 -15.38
CA LEU A 138 3.68 -14.36 -16.80
C LEU A 138 4.80 -14.94 -17.70
N GLN A 139 6.05 -15.01 -17.22
CA GLN A 139 7.11 -15.73 -17.92
C GLN A 139 6.95 -17.25 -17.86
N ASP A 140 6.38 -17.76 -16.76
CA ASP A 140 6.22 -19.22 -16.53
C ASP A 140 4.87 -19.75 -17.06
N ILE A 141 3.86 -18.89 -17.18
CA ILE A 141 2.55 -19.25 -17.71
C ILE A 141 2.53 -19.04 -19.23
N PRO A 142 2.24 -20.09 -20.04
CA PRO A 142 2.10 -19.93 -21.49
C PRO A 142 0.90 -19.03 -21.79
N ILE A 143 1.15 -17.82 -22.28
CA ILE A 143 0.12 -16.94 -22.79
C ILE A 143 -0.28 -17.49 -24.17
N GLY A 144 -1.30 -18.34 -24.20
CA GLY A 144 -1.85 -18.91 -25.44
C GLY A 144 -2.54 -17.84 -26.29
N ASN A 145 -2.75 -18.16 -27.60
CA ASN A 145 -3.47 -17.27 -28.55
C ASN A 145 -4.95 -17.04 -28.17
N ASN A 146 -5.50 -17.82 -27.25
CA ASN A 146 -6.84 -17.71 -26.68
C ASN A 146 -6.77 -17.16 -25.24
N ALA A 147 -5.97 -16.12 -25.01
CA ALA A 147 -5.96 -15.37 -23.76
C ALA A 147 -7.28 -14.56 -23.61
N GLU A 148 -8.41 -15.28 -23.72
CA GLU A 148 -9.70 -14.78 -23.30
C GLU A 148 -9.67 -14.72 -21.76
N ASP A 149 -9.69 -13.47 -21.27
CA ASP A 149 -10.06 -13.09 -19.90
C ASP A 149 -9.39 -13.85 -18.74
N ILE A 150 -8.06 -13.86 -18.65
CA ILE A 150 -7.44 -14.03 -17.35
C ILE A 150 -7.60 -12.69 -16.62
N ASN A 151 -8.79 -12.48 -16.08
CA ASN A 151 -9.08 -11.39 -15.14
C ASN A 151 -8.42 -11.74 -13.80
N THR A 152 -7.08 -11.70 -13.81
CA THR A 152 -6.23 -12.20 -12.72
C THR A 152 -6.15 -11.14 -11.64
N THR A 153 -6.51 -11.51 -10.42
CA THR A 153 -6.38 -10.64 -9.24
C THR A 153 -4.93 -10.62 -8.74
N LEU A 154 -4.61 -9.68 -7.85
CA LEU A 154 -3.32 -9.66 -7.16
C LEU A 154 -3.09 -10.97 -6.40
N THR A 155 -4.11 -11.46 -5.72
CA THR A 155 -4.05 -12.72 -4.96
C THR A 155 -3.72 -13.89 -5.86
N GLU A 156 -4.35 -14.02 -7.02
CA GLU A 156 -4.05 -15.09 -7.99
C GLU A 156 -2.60 -15.01 -8.47
N MET A 157 -2.06 -13.80 -8.69
CA MET A 157 -0.64 -13.61 -9.02
C MET A 157 0.29 -14.11 -7.92
N TYR A 158 -0.03 -13.82 -6.65
CA TYR A 158 0.78 -14.30 -5.52
C TYR A 158 0.67 -15.81 -5.32
N ILE A 159 -0.47 -16.42 -5.61
CA ILE A 159 -0.61 -17.88 -5.61
C ILE A 159 0.29 -18.49 -6.70
N HIS A 160 0.28 -17.96 -7.91
CA HIS A 160 1.18 -18.41 -8.97
C HIS A 160 2.65 -18.20 -8.62
N PHE A 161 2.99 -17.06 -8.02
CA PHE A 161 4.34 -16.80 -7.52
C PHE A 161 4.77 -17.85 -6.48
N LEU A 162 3.91 -18.18 -5.53
CA LEU A 162 4.15 -19.27 -4.56
C LEU A 162 4.42 -20.61 -5.26
N LEU A 163 3.60 -20.96 -6.26
CA LEU A 163 3.77 -22.18 -7.04
C LEU A 163 5.11 -22.22 -7.77
N ILE A 164 5.54 -21.11 -8.36
CA ILE A 164 6.83 -21.01 -9.05
C ILE A 164 7.97 -21.20 -8.06
N GLN A 165 7.94 -20.55 -6.90
CA GLN A 165 8.95 -20.69 -5.87
C GLN A 165 9.07 -22.14 -5.36
N MET A 166 7.94 -22.80 -5.13
CA MET A 166 7.92 -24.21 -4.72
C MET A 166 8.44 -25.15 -5.82
N ASN A 167 8.14 -24.85 -7.08
CA ASN A 167 8.65 -25.62 -8.22
C ASN A 167 10.18 -25.44 -8.39
N MET A 168 10.69 -24.23 -8.23
CA MET A 168 12.14 -23.95 -8.26
C MET A 168 12.88 -24.71 -7.14
N LYS A 169 12.29 -24.76 -5.95
CA LYS A 169 12.80 -25.56 -4.84
C LYS A 169 12.91 -27.04 -5.22
N ASN A 170 11.82 -27.62 -5.72
CA ASN A 170 11.77 -29.04 -6.09
C ASN A 170 12.76 -29.37 -7.21
N GLN A 171 12.95 -28.48 -8.19
CA GLN A 171 13.94 -28.67 -9.25
C GLN A 171 15.39 -28.65 -8.73
N LYS A 172 15.68 -27.76 -7.78
CA LYS A 172 17.02 -27.59 -7.21
C LYS A 172 17.42 -28.77 -6.30
N TYR A 173 16.48 -29.31 -5.54
CA TYR A 173 16.78 -30.32 -4.51
C TYR A 173 16.31 -31.73 -4.89
N ASP A 174 15.18 -31.90 -5.60
CA ASP A 174 14.60 -33.21 -5.92
C ASP A 174 14.75 -33.62 -7.39
N ARG A 175 15.26 -32.74 -8.27
CA ARG A 175 15.38 -32.95 -9.72
C ARG A 175 14.09 -33.41 -10.44
N LYS A 176 12.92 -33.26 -9.79
CA LYS A 176 11.62 -33.63 -10.33
C LYS A 176 10.87 -32.38 -10.80
N LYS A 177 10.61 -32.32 -12.10
CA LYS A 177 9.75 -31.28 -12.68
C LYS A 177 8.28 -31.71 -12.50
N GLN A 178 7.61 -31.17 -11.48
CA GLN A 178 6.21 -31.49 -11.23
C GLN A 178 5.31 -30.49 -11.96
N ARG A 179 4.58 -30.96 -12.98
CA ARG A 179 3.73 -30.09 -13.82
C ARG A 179 2.32 -29.87 -13.24
N GLU A 180 1.92 -30.64 -12.25
CA GLU A 180 0.57 -30.62 -11.68
C GLU A 180 0.56 -29.80 -10.38
N HIS A 181 -0.11 -28.64 -10.39
CA HIS A 181 -0.13 -27.67 -9.29
C HIS A 181 -0.59 -28.30 -7.97
N THR A 182 -1.61 -29.15 -8.01
CA THR A 182 -2.16 -29.82 -6.83
C THR A 182 -1.13 -30.70 -6.12
N LYS A 183 -0.39 -31.50 -6.87
CA LYS A 183 0.69 -32.34 -6.32
C LYS A 183 1.85 -31.53 -5.80
N LEU A 184 2.17 -30.40 -6.45
CA LEU A 184 3.22 -29.48 -6.01
C LEU A 184 2.88 -28.86 -4.65
N LEU A 185 1.65 -28.39 -4.47
CA LEU A 185 1.19 -27.85 -3.19
C LEU A 185 1.11 -28.90 -2.10
N ASP A 186 0.62 -30.09 -2.41
CA ASP A 186 0.53 -31.19 -1.46
C ASP A 186 1.91 -31.64 -0.97
N SER A 187 2.88 -31.78 -1.87
CA SER A 187 4.26 -32.17 -1.50
C SER A 187 4.97 -31.11 -0.64
N ASN A 188 4.64 -29.83 -0.79
CA ASN A 188 5.23 -28.71 -0.02
C ASN A 188 4.31 -28.21 1.11
N LYS A 189 3.16 -28.87 1.32
CA LYS A 189 2.11 -28.43 2.25
C LYS A 189 2.64 -28.08 3.64
N THR A 190 3.40 -28.98 4.24
CA THR A 190 3.94 -28.80 5.59
C THR A 190 4.78 -27.53 5.70
N MET A 191 5.65 -27.26 4.71
CA MET A 191 6.49 -26.07 4.70
C MET A 191 5.67 -24.81 4.49
N ILE A 192 4.73 -24.80 3.54
CA ILE A 192 3.86 -23.66 3.28
C ILE A 192 3.03 -23.32 4.53
N LEU A 193 2.48 -24.31 5.24
CA LEU A 193 1.72 -24.10 6.48
C LEU A 193 2.58 -23.48 7.58
N LYS A 194 3.83 -23.92 7.73
CA LYS A 194 4.78 -23.36 8.70
C LYS A 194 5.12 -21.91 8.37
N LEU A 195 5.43 -21.60 7.09
CA LEU A 195 5.71 -20.24 6.61
C LEU A 195 4.49 -19.33 6.78
N ALA A 196 3.29 -19.81 6.47
CA ALA A 196 2.06 -19.05 6.61
C ALA A 196 1.75 -18.73 8.09
N LYS A 197 2.00 -19.68 8.99
CA LYS A 197 1.89 -19.47 10.44
C LYS A 197 2.92 -18.43 10.91
N LEU A 198 4.18 -18.57 10.51
CA LEU A 198 5.24 -17.60 10.85
C LEU A 198 4.84 -16.20 10.37
N ALA A 199 4.39 -16.07 9.13
CA ALA A 199 3.96 -14.80 8.56
C ALA A 199 2.86 -14.13 9.39
N PHE A 200 1.84 -14.88 9.80
CA PHE A 200 0.75 -14.36 10.62
C PHE A 200 1.20 -14.00 12.04
N GLU A 201 2.05 -14.82 12.67
CA GLU A 201 2.60 -14.52 14.00
C GLU A 201 3.45 -13.23 14.01
N GLN A 202 4.23 -13.01 12.94
CA GLN A 202 5.03 -11.79 12.82
C GLN A 202 4.16 -10.58 12.44
N LEU A 203 3.15 -10.77 11.59
CA LEU A 203 2.19 -9.71 11.24
C LEU A 203 1.43 -9.21 12.47
N LYS A 204 0.95 -10.10 13.35
CA LYS A 204 0.29 -9.73 14.62
C LYS A 204 1.17 -8.88 15.52
N LYS A 205 2.49 -9.10 15.47
CA LYS A 205 3.48 -8.39 16.27
C LYS A 205 4.05 -7.16 15.55
N GLU A 206 3.61 -6.89 14.33
CA GLU A 206 4.17 -5.84 13.46
C GLU A 206 5.69 -6.01 13.26
N ASN A 207 6.18 -7.24 13.22
CA ASN A 207 7.59 -7.54 13.00
C ASN A 207 7.86 -7.76 11.52
N ILE A 208 8.82 -7.05 10.96
CA ILE A 208 9.35 -7.24 9.60
C ILE A 208 10.57 -8.16 9.64
N VAL A 209 11.37 -7.99 10.66
CA VAL A 209 12.54 -8.82 10.94
C VAL A 209 12.26 -9.71 12.16
N PHE A 210 12.83 -10.90 12.15
CA PHE A 210 12.65 -11.88 13.22
C PHE A 210 13.90 -12.76 13.39
N TYR A 211 13.98 -13.44 14.51
CA TYR A 211 15.14 -14.22 14.93
C TYR A 211 14.89 -15.72 14.77
N GLU A 212 15.97 -16.51 14.86
CA GLU A 212 15.92 -17.98 14.76
C GLU A 212 14.90 -18.62 15.70
N GLU A 213 14.71 -18.04 16.90
CA GLU A 213 13.70 -18.50 17.87
C GLU A 213 12.27 -18.44 17.32
N ASN A 214 11.97 -17.41 16.51
CA ASN A 214 10.65 -17.27 15.87
C ASN A 214 10.43 -18.34 14.81
N LEU A 215 11.48 -18.71 14.05
CA LEU A 215 11.46 -19.83 13.10
C LEU A 215 11.19 -21.16 13.83
N LYS A 216 11.97 -21.44 14.87
CA LYS A 216 11.82 -22.65 15.70
C LYS A 216 10.44 -22.76 16.34
N ALA A 217 9.87 -21.65 16.84
CA ALA A 217 8.52 -21.61 17.39
C ALA A 217 7.42 -22.01 16.38
N CYS A 218 7.70 -21.84 15.08
CA CYS A 218 6.84 -22.29 13.99
C CYS A 218 7.25 -23.65 13.41
N GLY A 219 8.27 -24.29 14.00
CA GLY A 219 8.78 -25.60 13.56
C GLY A 219 9.56 -25.54 12.24
N ILE A 220 10.23 -24.41 11.94
CA ILE A 220 11.08 -24.22 10.77
C ILE A 220 12.53 -24.31 11.23
N ASP A 221 13.30 -25.23 10.64
CA ASP A 221 14.74 -25.28 10.81
C ASP A 221 15.43 -24.31 9.85
N VAL A 222 16.55 -23.70 10.29
CA VAL A 222 17.30 -22.74 9.48
C VAL A 222 17.79 -23.37 8.16
N SER A 223 18.16 -24.64 8.17
CA SER A 223 18.54 -25.40 6.97
C SER A 223 17.41 -25.56 5.95
N ASP A 224 16.16 -25.60 6.40
CA ASP A 224 15.00 -25.78 5.54
C ASP A 224 14.63 -24.48 4.78
N PHE A 225 14.96 -23.30 5.34
CA PHE A 225 14.48 -22.04 4.80
C PHE A 225 15.25 -21.59 3.56
N GLU A 226 16.57 -21.82 3.49
CA GLU A 226 17.42 -21.44 2.34
C GLU A 226 16.89 -21.98 1.00
N SER A 227 16.13 -23.06 1.07
CA SER A 227 15.57 -23.71 -0.11
C SER A 227 14.25 -23.11 -0.60
N THR A 228 13.56 -22.27 0.18
CA THR A 228 12.20 -21.83 -0.16
C THR A 228 12.15 -20.61 -1.07
N GLY A 229 13.20 -19.77 -1.10
CA GLY A 229 13.19 -18.48 -1.80
C GLY A 229 12.18 -17.46 -1.27
N MET A 230 11.56 -17.73 -0.09
CA MET A 230 10.55 -16.87 0.53
C MET A 230 11.09 -16.05 1.68
N LEU A 231 12.22 -16.49 2.26
CA LEU A 231 12.89 -15.84 3.37
C LEU A 231 14.30 -15.43 2.95
N THR A 232 14.81 -14.40 3.58
CA THR A 232 16.19 -13.91 3.42
C THR A 232 16.84 -13.81 4.79
N GLU A 233 18.08 -14.28 4.90
CA GLU A 233 18.93 -14.08 6.06
C GLU A 233 19.67 -12.77 5.95
N ILE A 234 19.61 -11.94 6.98
CA ILE A 234 20.35 -10.69 7.09
C ILE A 234 21.37 -10.85 8.21
N PHE A 235 22.63 -10.62 7.94
CA PHE A 235 23.66 -10.64 8.97
C PHE A 235 23.63 -9.31 9.73
N GLN A 236 23.38 -9.35 11.03
CA GLN A 236 23.56 -8.22 11.92
C GLN A 236 24.79 -8.48 12.80
N GLN A 237 25.80 -7.63 12.63
CA GLN A 237 26.98 -7.64 13.50
C GLN A 237 26.64 -6.79 14.73
N GLU A 238 26.26 -7.41 15.83
CA GLU A 238 26.23 -6.72 17.12
C GLU A 238 27.68 -6.54 17.62
N ALA A 239 27.95 -5.41 18.28
CA ALA A 239 29.24 -5.10 18.88
C ALA A 239 29.51 -6.04 20.08
N GLY A 240 29.89 -7.28 19.81
CA GLY A 240 30.14 -8.34 20.77
C GLY A 240 30.30 -9.70 20.10
N LEU A 241 30.89 -10.66 20.76
CA LEU A 241 31.41 -11.94 20.30
C LEU A 241 30.43 -12.92 19.61
N HIS A 242 29.19 -12.56 19.31
CA HIS A 242 28.21 -13.44 18.67
C HIS A 242 27.54 -12.75 17.48
N GLU A 243 27.61 -13.41 16.30
CA GLU A 243 26.77 -13.07 15.15
C GLU A 243 25.34 -13.50 15.45
N VAL A 244 24.41 -12.55 15.48
CA VAL A 244 22.98 -12.84 15.59
C VAL A 244 22.40 -12.92 14.18
N LYS A 245 21.86 -14.07 13.82
CA LYS A 245 21.16 -14.27 12.55
C LYS A 245 19.76 -13.66 12.61
N VAL A 246 19.50 -12.75 11.69
CA VAL A 246 18.22 -12.06 11.53
C VAL A 246 17.61 -12.48 10.21
N PHE A 247 16.32 -12.72 10.20
CA PHE A 247 15.56 -13.19 9.05
C PHE A 247 14.44 -12.23 8.69
N CYS A 248 14.10 -12.15 7.42
CA CYS A 248 12.91 -11.46 6.94
C CYS A 248 12.30 -12.21 5.76
N PHE A 249 11.03 -11.93 5.46
CA PHE A 249 10.47 -12.34 4.18
C PHE A 249 11.13 -11.54 3.04
N VAL A 250 11.28 -12.15 1.85
CA VAL A 250 11.88 -11.49 0.67
C VAL A 250 11.22 -10.17 0.30
N HIS A 251 9.96 -10.01 0.68
CA HIS A 251 9.22 -8.76 0.62
C HIS A 251 8.05 -8.82 1.62
N LEU A 252 7.70 -7.66 2.21
CA LEU A 252 6.60 -7.57 3.19
C LEU A 252 5.27 -8.06 2.63
N SER A 253 5.00 -7.81 1.35
CA SER A 253 3.78 -8.29 0.69
C SER A 253 3.67 -9.83 0.63
N VAL A 254 4.81 -10.54 0.60
CA VAL A 254 4.84 -12.01 0.68
C VAL A 254 4.45 -12.46 2.09
N GLN A 255 4.90 -11.76 3.13
CA GLN A 255 4.48 -12.00 4.51
C GLN A 255 2.97 -11.80 4.66
N GLU A 256 2.44 -10.69 4.16
CA GLU A 256 1.01 -10.35 4.25
C GLU A 256 0.13 -11.37 3.48
N PHE A 257 0.59 -11.80 2.30
CA PHE A 257 -0.07 -12.86 1.53
C PHE A 257 -0.11 -14.19 2.28
N LEU A 258 1.03 -14.66 2.78
CA LEU A 258 1.12 -15.92 3.52
C LEU A 258 0.32 -15.87 4.83
N ALA A 259 0.29 -14.71 5.50
CA ALA A 259 -0.55 -14.50 6.68
C ALA A 259 -2.05 -14.63 6.34
N ALA A 260 -2.49 -14.08 5.20
CA ALA A 260 -3.86 -14.22 4.71
C ALA A 260 -4.20 -15.68 4.38
N VAL A 261 -3.27 -16.43 3.77
CA VAL A 261 -3.41 -17.88 3.56
C VAL A 261 -3.60 -18.60 4.88
N HIS A 262 -2.79 -18.27 5.92
CA HIS A 262 -2.93 -18.88 7.23
C HIS A 262 -4.31 -18.63 7.85
N VAL A 263 -4.77 -17.38 7.84
CA VAL A 263 -6.07 -17.00 8.41
C VAL A 263 -7.22 -17.69 7.68
N PHE A 264 -7.16 -17.76 6.35
CA PHE A 264 -8.18 -18.47 5.57
C PHE A 264 -8.21 -19.98 5.89
N LEU A 265 -7.04 -20.61 6.02
CA LEU A 265 -6.93 -22.00 6.45
C LEU A 265 -7.45 -22.23 7.87
N CYS A 266 -7.17 -21.31 8.80
CA CYS A 266 -7.74 -21.34 10.15
C CYS A 266 -9.27 -21.25 10.13
N TYR A 267 -9.83 -20.42 9.23
CA TYR A 267 -11.28 -20.34 9.03
C TYR A 267 -11.86 -21.65 8.51
N LEU A 268 -11.26 -22.27 7.47
CA LEU A 268 -11.71 -23.55 6.92
C LEU A 268 -11.65 -24.69 7.95
N ASN A 269 -10.60 -24.72 8.75
CA ASN A 269 -10.34 -25.72 9.80
C ASN A 269 -11.03 -25.41 11.13
N LYS A 270 -11.82 -24.31 11.21
CA LYS A 270 -12.48 -23.82 12.43
C LYS A 270 -11.52 -23.63 13.60
N ASN A 271 -10.29 -23.21 13.33
CA ASN A 271 -9.31 -22.86 14.38
C ASN A 271 -9.64 -21.47 14.97
N MET A 272 -10.65 -21.44 15.83
CA MET A 272 -11.18 -20.20 16.43
C MET A 272 -10.14 -19.49 17.30
N ARG A 273 -9.12 -20.20 17.81
CA ARG A 273 -8.07 -19.62 18.65
C ARG A 273 -7.24 -18.58 17.89
N GLU A 274 -6.82 -18.92 16.67
CA GLU A 274 -6.05 -18.00 15.82
C GLU A 274 -6.92 -16.85 15.31
N LEU A 275 -8.18 -17.13 14.99
CA LEU A 275 -9.13 -16.13 14.49
C LEU A 275 -9.55 -15.12 15.56
N TRP A 276 -9.35 -15.44 16.84
CA TRP A 276 -9.65 -14.54 17.95
C TRP A 276 -8.98 -13.17 17.83
N PHE A 277 -7.81 -13.09 17.22
CA PHE A 277 -7.09 -11.85 16.96
C PHE A 277 -7.96 -10.74 16.32
N PHE A 278 -8.91 -11.09 15.46
CA PHE A 278 -9.81 -10.13 14.80
C PHE A 278 -11.01 -9.72 15.66
N PHE A 279 -11.29 -10.44 16.74
CA PHE A 279 -12.48 -10.25 17.58
C PHE A 279 -12.12 -9.74 18.99
N GLU A 280 -10.83 -9.63 19.28
CA GLU A 280 -10.34 -9.14 20.55
C GLU A 280 -10.42 -7.61 20.60
N ASP A 281 -11.32 -7.10 21.44
CA ASP A 281 -11.45 -5.68 21.78
C ASP A 281 -11.04 -5.46 23.23
N SER A 282 -10.58 -4.26 23.59
CA SER A 282 -10.14 -3.88 24.94
C SER A 282 -11.21 -4.07 26.04
N GLN A 283 -12.48 -4.16 25.64
CA GLN A 283 -13.63 -4.33 26.54
C GLN A 283 -14.24 -5.75 26.52
N THR A 284 -13.57 -6.69 25.80
CA THR A 284 -14.12 -8.05 25.65
C THR A 284 -14.11 -8.83 26.94
N THR A 285 -15.28 -9.26 27.43
CA THR A 285 -15.43 -10.06 28.66
C THR A 285 -15.04 -11.53 28.42
N ALA A 286 -14.67 -12.23 29.50
CA ALA A 286 -14.37 -13.67 29.45
C ALA A 286 -15.54 -14.51 28.89
N MET A 287 -16.80 -14.08 29.18
CA MET A 287 -18.00 -14.74 28.68
C MET A 287 -18.14 -14.58 27.15
N GLN A 288 -17.89 -13.40 26.62
CA GLN A 288 -17.92 -13.15 25.16
C GLN A 288 -16.83 -13.95 24.44
N LYS A 289 -15.65 -14.06 25.03
CA LYS A 289 -14.57 -14.92 24.53
C LYS A 289 -15.01 -16.38 24.47
N LEU A 290 -15.64 -16.87 25.55
CA LEU A 290 -16.13 -18.26 25.56
C LEU A 290 -17.21 -18.48 24.51
N GLN A 291 -18.19 -17.56 24.37
CA GLN A 291 -19.23 -17.64 23.35
C GLN A 291 -18.68 -17.65 21.92
N PHE A 292 -17.60 -16.92 21.67
CA PHE A 292 -16.94 -16.89 20.37
C PHE A 292 -16.45 -18.28 19.94
N PHE A 293 -15.86 -19.06 20.85
CA PHE A 293 -15.33 -20.40 20.53
C PHE A 293 -16.41 -21.41 20.13
N PHE A 294 -17.65 -21.19 20.52
CA PHE A 294 -18.79 -22.05 20.16
C PHE A 294 -19.62 -21.51 18.98
N ARG A 295 -19.24 -20.35 18.43
CA ARG A 295 -19.97 -19.71 17.34
C ARG A 295 -19.66 -20.39 16.01
N ASN A 296 -20.72 -20.60 15.18
CA ASN A 296 -20.51 -20.95 13.78
C ASN A 296 -20.17 -19.67 12.99
N LEU A 297 -18.89 -19.39 12.86
CA LEU A 297 -18.38 -18.17 12.24
C LEU A 297 -18.63 -18.21 10.72
N LYS A 298 -19.32 -17.21 10.17
CA LYS A 298 -19.42 -16.99 8.72
C LYS A 298 -18.18 -16.22 8.23
N PHE A 299 -17.78 -16.44 6.98
CA PHE A 299 -16.62 -15.73 6.41
C PHE A 299 -16.84 -14.21 6.36
N HIS A 300 -18.05 -13.76 6.09
CA HIS A 300 -18.42 -12.34 6.18
C HIS A 300 -18.14 -11.72 7.56
N ASP A 301 -18.44 -12.43 8.65
CA ASP A 301 -18.14 -11.92 10.01
C ASP A 301 -16.62 -11.72 10.19
N LEU A 302 -15.80 -12.65 9.68
CA LEU A 302 -14.35 -12.55 9.73
C LEU A 302 -13.84 -11.37 8.89
N THR A 303 -14.27 -11.25 7.63
CA THR A 303 -13.83 -10.18 6.73
C THR A 303 -14.26 -8.81 7.22
N LYS A 304 -15.48 -8.69 7.79
CA LYS A 304 -15.96 -7.46 8.43
C LYS A 304 -15.04 -7.04 9.56
N ARG A 305 -14.73 -7.94 10.50
CA ARG A 305 -13.83 -7.66 11.62
C ARG A 305 -12.40 -7.36 11.20
N ALA A 306 -11.91 -8.05 10.17
CA ALA A 306 -10.60 -7.76 9.59
C ALA A 306 -10.56 -6.37 8.96
N THR A 307 -11.65 -5.95 8.28
CA THR A 307 -11.79 -4.60 7.72
C THR A 307 -11.80 -3.55 8.83
N ASP A 308 -12.64 -3.74 9.87
CA ASP A 308 -12.71 -2.82 11.01
C ASP A 308 -11.33 -2.66 11.68
N LYS A 309 -10.60 -3.76 11.83
CA LYS A 309 -9.25 -3.75 12.44
C LYS A 309 -8.21 -3.08 11.54
N ALA A 310 -8.27 -3.29 10.23
CA ALA A 310 -7.40 -2.60 9.27
C ALA A 310 -7.63 -1.09 9.28
N MET A 311 -8.89 -0.65 9.32
CA MET A 311 -9.26 0.78 9.40
C MET A 311 -8.79 1.45 10.70
N GLN A 312 -8.67 0.70 11.80
CA GLN A 312 -8.14 1.20 13.07
C GLN A 312 -6.62 1.32 13.09
N SER A 313 -5.94 0.68 12.14
CA SER A 313 -4.48 0.69 12.06
C SER A 313 -3.97 2.04 11.57
N LYS A 314 -3.25 2.76 12.40
CA LYS A 314 -2.65 4.06 12.04
C LYS A 314 -1.54 3.97 10.97
N ARG A 315 -1.02 2.78 10.69
CA ARG A 315 0.14 2.56 9.79
C ARG A 315 -0.20 1.74 8.55
N GLY A 316 -1.47 1.32 8.38
CA GLY A 316 -1.91 0.54 7.23
C GLY A 316 -1.27 -0.85 7.10
N HIS A 317 -0.73 -1.42 8.21
CA HIS A 317 -0.01 -2.70 8.20
C HIS A 317 -0.90 -3.92 7.89
N LEU A 318 -2.23 -3.78 7.93
CA LEU A 318 -3.18 -4.83 7.57
C LEU A 318 -3.85 -4.61 6.21
N ASP A 319 -3.51 -3.54 5.49
CA ASP A 319 -4.21 -3.14 4.27
C ASP A 319 -4.06 -4.18 3.15
N LEU A 320 -2.84 -4.57 2.87
CA LEU A 320 -2.57 -5.56 1.82
C LEU A 320 -2.94 -6.97 2.26
N PHE A 321 -2.76 -7.30 3.55
CA PHE A 321 -3.28 -8.53 4.15
C PHE A 321 -4.79 -8.67 3.92
N LEU A 322 -5.55 -7.59 4.15
CA LEU A 322 -7.00 -7.57 3.96
C LEU A 322 -7.38 -7.86 2.51
N ARG A 323 -6.68 -7.24 1.55
CA ARG A 323 -6.87 -7.50 0.11
C ARG A 323 -6.66 -8.98 -0.21
N PHE A 324 -5.55 -9.56 0.26
CA PHE A 324 -5.27 -10.98 0.06
C PHE A 324 -6.32 -11.88 0.71
N LEU A 325 -6.76 -11.57 1.94
CA LEU A 325 -7.80 -12.36 2.61
C LEU A 325 -9.11 -12.38 1.80
N MET A 326 -9.49 -11.25 1.20
CA MET A 326 -10.64 -11.16 0.32
C MET A 326 -10.44 -11.93 -0.99
N GLY A 327 -9.29 -11.75 -1.64
CA GLY A 327 -9.00 -12.43 -2.91
C GLY A 327 -8.88 -13.96 -2.78
N ILE A 328 -8.35 -14.47 -1.66
CA ILE A 328 -8.28 -15.92 -1.40
C ILE A 328 -9.67 -16.53 -1.28
N SER A 329 -10.68 -15.74 -0.87
CA SER A 329 -12.05 -16.23 -0.74
C SER A 329 -12.72 -16.57 -2.07
N LEU A 330 -12.24 -16.03 -3.19
CA LEU A 330 -12.78 -16.31 -4.51
C LEU A 330 -12.59 -17.78 -4.90
N GLU A 331 -13.58 -18.36 -5.56
CA GLU A 331 -13.53 -19.75 -6.05
C GLU A 331 -12.30 -20.00 -6.95
N SER A 332 -11.96 -19.04 -7.82
CA SER A 332 -10.78 -19.11 -8.68
C SER A 332 -9.49 -19.28 -7.88
N SER A 333 -9.30 -18.47 -6.83
CA SER A 333 -8.15 -18.55 -5.93
C SER A 333 -8.13 -19.84 -5.12
N GLN A 334 -9.29 -20.28 -4.61
CA GLN A 334 -9.40 -21.55 -3.88
C GLN A 334 -9.06 -22.74 -4.79
N ASN A 335 -9.47 -22.70 -6.06
CA ASN A 335 -9.14 -23.74 -7.03
C ASN A 335 -7.62 -23.82 -7.30
N LEU A 336 -6.92 -22.68 -7.36
CA LEU A 336 -5.46 -22.66 -7.49
C LEU A 336 -4.74 -23.19 -6.24
N LEU A 337 -5.35 -23.07 -5.07
CA LEU A 337 -4.81 -23.57 -3.79
C LEU A 337 -5.19 -25.03 -3.49
N LYS A 338 -5.84 -25.75 -4.43
CA LYS A 338 -6.11 -27.19 -4.27
C LYS A 338 -4.80 -27.96 -4.04
N GLY A 339 -4.79 -28.81 -3.03
CA GLY A 339 -3.59 -29.49 -2.50
C GLY A 339 -3.16 -28.89 -1.16
N LEU A 340 -3.26 -27.57 -0.98
CA LEU A 340 -3.11 -26.94 0.32
C LEU A 340 -4.43 -26.97 1.12
N ILE A 341 -5.54 -26.66 0.46
CA ILE A 341 -6.90 -26.78 1.00
C ILE A 341 -7.53 -28.11 0.60
N THR A 342 -8.17 -28.75 1.56
CA THR A 342 -8.82 -30.07 1.37
C THR A 342 -10.19 -29.96 0.68
N HIS A 343 -10.91 -28.87 0.96
CA HIS A 343 -12.23 -28.61 0.42
C HIS A 343 -12.40 -27.12 0.09
N THR A 344 -12.87 -26.82 -1.12
CA THR A 344 -13.33 -25.47 -1.46
C THR A 344 -14.63 -25.19 -0.71
N LYS A 345 -14.76 -23.97 -0.19
CA LYS A 345 -15.97 -23.53 0.49
C LYS A 345 -16.70 -22.53 -0.38
N ASP A 346 -17.99 -22.71 -0.55
CA ASP A 346 -18.81 -21.67 -1.18
C ASP A 346 -18.84 -20.43 -0.28
N THR A 347 -18.28 -19.36 -0.78
CA THR A 347 -18.16 -18.06 -0.11
C THR A 347 -18.99 -16.98 -0.79
N THR A 348 -19.76 -17.30 -1.82
CA THR A 348 -20.48 -16.36 -2.68
C THR A 348 -21.39 -15.41 -1.87
N GLU A 349 -22.20 -15.94 -0.96
CA GLU A 349 -23.04 -15.13 -0.08
C GLU A 349 -22.21 -14.20 0.81
N SER A 350 -21.14 -14.74 1.38
CA SER A 350 -20.24 -13.95 2.25
C SER A 350 -19.52 -12.85 1.47
N ILE A 351 -19.13 -13.09 0.23
CA ILE A 351 -18.52 -12.10 -0.66
C ILE A 351 -19.52 -10.98 -0.96
N THR A 352 -20.75 -11.31 -1.29
CA THR A 352 -21.82 -10.32 -1.54
C THR A 352 -22.04 -9.44 -0.32
N GLN A 353 -22.18 -10.03 0.88
CA GLN A 353 -22.36 -9.29 2.14
C GLN A 353 -21.15 -8.41 2.47
N THR A 354 -19.93 -8.90 2.22
CA THR A 354 -18.68 -8.14 2.42
C THR A 354 -18.60 -6.98 1.45
N THR A 355 -18.96 -7.18 0.18
CA THR A 355 -18.99 -6.14 -0.85
C THR A 355 -19.96 -5.02 -0.46
N GLU A 356 -21.17 -5.37 -0.01
CA GLU A 356 -22.15 -4.38 0.46
C GLU A 356 -21.66 -3.63 1.69
N TYR A 357 -21.01 -4.32 2.62
CA TYR A 357 -20.42 -3.69 3.79
C TYR A 357 -19.35 -2.64 3.39
N ILE A 358 -18.42 -2.99 2.49
CA ILE A 358 -17.39 -2.07 2.00
C ILE A 358 -18.01 -0.88 1.27
N LYS A 359 -19.01 -1.11 0.40
CA LYS A 359 -19.74 -0.02 -0.28
C LYS A 359 -20.44 0.93 0.68
N ASN A 360 -20.96 0.42 1.79
CA ASN A 360 -21.57 1.26 2.82
C ASN A 360 -20.52 2.06 3.60
N LEU A 361 -19.31 1.53 3.83
CA LEU A 361 -18.19 2.29 4.39
C LEU A 361 -17.75 3.42 3.45
N GLN A 362 -17.70 3.17 2.13
CA GLN A 362 -17.36 4.17 1.10
C GLN A 362 -18.37 5.33 1.01
N LYS A 363 -19.56 5.22 1.62
CA LYS A 363 -20.51 6.32 1.72
C LYS A 363 -20.29 7.20 2.97
N GLN A 364 -19.42 6.75 3.88
CA GLN A 364 -19.07 7.47 5.11
C GLN A 364 -17.88 8.40 4.86
N ASP A 365 -17.65 9.34 5.76
CA ASP A 365 -16.45 10.17 5.75
C ASP A 365 -15.30 9.37 6.42
N ILE A 366 -14.46 8.78 5.57
CA ILE A 366 -13.29 7.99 5.96
C ILE A 366 -12.03 8.64 5.38
N SER A 367 -10.85 8.26 5.90
CA SER A 367 -9.59 8.79 5.41
C SER A 367 -9.34 8.44 3.94
N ASP A 368 -8.51 9.23 3.27
CA ASP A 368 -8.19 9.04 1.85
C ASP A 368 -7.48 7.71 1.62
N GLU A 369 -6.56 7.32 2.49
CA GLU A 369 -5.85 6.05 2.43
C GLU A 369 -6.81 4.86 2.60
N THR A 370 -7.73 4.96 3.57
CA THR A 370 -8.76 3.93 3.78
C THR A 370 -9.67 3.81 2.56
N SER A 371 -10.08 4.94 1.96
CA SER A 371 -10.92 4.96 0.75
C SER A 371 -10.27 4.20 -0.40
N VAL A 372 -8.98 4.47 -0.65
CA VAL A 372 -8.20 3.80 -1.70
C VAL A 372 -8.00 2.31 -1.38
N ASN A 373 -7.72 1.96 -0.12
CA ASN A 373 -7.57 0.55 0.26
C ASN A 373 -8.87 -0.25 0.07
N LEU A 374 -10.00 0.29 0.51
CA LEU A 374 -11.31 -0.35 0.32
C LEU A 374 -11.69 -0.47 -1.17
N PHE A 375 -11.32 0.50 -2.00
CA PHE A 375 -11.46 0.39 -3.45
C PHE A 375 -10.66 -0.81 -4.00
N TYR A 376 -9.41 -0.99 -3.59
CA TYR A 376 -8.62 -2.16 -3.97
C TYR A 376 -9.23 -3.48 -3.47
N CYS A 377 -9.83 -3.50 -2.28
CA CYS A 377 -10.53 -4.68 -1.78
C CYS A 377 -11.71 -5.06 -2.68
N LEU A 378 -12.47 -4.08 -3.20
CA LEU A 378 -13.54 -4.33 -4.16
C LEU A 378 -13.01 -4.89 -5.49
N LEU A 379 -11.92 -4.33 -6.01
CA LEU A 379 -11.27 -4.86 -7.21
C LEU A 379 -10.79 -6.31 -7.02
N GLU A 380 -10.26 -6.62 -5.84
CA GLU A 380 -9.80 -7.96 -5.50
C GLU A 380 -10.95 -8.96 -5.43
N LEU A 381 -12.13 -8.53 -4.98
CA LEU A 381 -13.38 -9.30 -5.04
C LEU A 381 -14.02 -9.36 -6.45
N LYS A 382 -13.29 -8.89 -7.49
CA LYS A 382 -13.77 -8.77 -8.88
C LYS A 382 -15.03 -7.91 -9.01
N ASN A 383 -15.24 -6.96 -8.07
CA ASN A 383 -16.34 -6.02 -8.10
C ASN A 383 -15.88 -4.67 -8.69
N ASN A 384 -16.21 -4.41 -9.94
CA ASN A 384 -15.82 -3.21 -10.68
C ASN A 384 -16.87 -2.08 -10.59
N SER A 385 -17.96 -2.27 -9.88
CA SER A 385 -19.10 -1.32 -9.92
C SER A 385 -18.73 0.11 -9.52
N LEU A 386 -17.86 0.28 -8.52
CA LEU A 386 -17.39 1.60 -8.10
C LEU A 386 -16.52 2.25 -9.18
N TYR A 387 -15.66 1.48 -9.83
CA TYR A 387 -14.86 1.97 -10.94
C TYR A 387 -15.73 2.37 -12.15
N GLU A 388 -16.73 1.56 -12.49
CA GLU A 388 -17.67 1.83 -13.59
C GLU A 388 -18.52 3.07 -13.30
N GLU A 389 -18.94 3.26 -12.05
CA GLU A 389 -19.63 4.46 -11.60
C GLU A 389 -18.75 5.70 -11.81
N ILE A 390 -17.50 5.70 -11.36
CA ILE A 390 -16.54 6.80 -11.56
C ILE A 390 -16.31 7.06 -13.07
N GLN A 391 -16.15 6.01 -13.88
CA GLN A 391 -15.96 6.17 -15.32
C GLN A 391 -17.18 6.79 -16.00
N SER A 392 -18.40 6.52 -15.52
CA SER A 392 -19.60 7.16 -16.05
C SER A 392 -19.60 8.68 -15.81
N TYR A 393 -19.12 9.14 -14.65
CA TYR A 393 -18.95 10.58 -14.36
C TYR A 393 -17.90 11.23 -15.25
N LEU A 394 -16.80 10.55 -15.55
CA LEU A 394 -15.74 11.06 -16.42
C LEU A 394 -16.11 11.08 -17.92
N SER A 395 -17.15 10.34 -18.29
CA SER A 395 -17.57 10.18 -19.70
C SER A 395 -18.83 10.98 -20.05
N SER A 396 -19.54 11.53 -19.06
CA SER A 396 -20.76 12.29 -19.28
C SER A 396 -20.45 13.78 -19.42
N ASP A 397 -20.96 14.41 -20.47
CA ASP A 397 -20.89 15.86 -20.66
C ASP A 397 -21.83 16.63 -19.69
N GLU A 398 -22.80 15.94 -19.12
CA GLU A 398 -23.74 16.50 -18.15
C GLU A 398 -23.56 15.81 -16.79
N HIS A 399 -23.74 16.59 -15.71
CA HIS A 399 -23.71 16.07 -14.34
C HIS A 399 -24.77 14.95 -14.19
N PRO A 400 -24.39 13.72 -13.76
CA PRO A 400 -25.32 12.57 -13.70
C PRO A 400 -26.47 12.72 -12.69
N GLY A 401 -26.66 13.91 -12.09
CA GLY A 401 -27.73 14.22 -11.17
C GLY A 401 -27.57 13.60 -9.77
N ARG A 402 -26.43 12.97 -9.49
CA ARG A 402 -26.10 12.40 -8.19
C ARG A 402 -24.67 12.73 -7.82
N ASP A 403 -24.45 13.29 -6.64
CA ASP A 403 -23.12 13.63 -6.13
C ASP A 403 -22.29 12.37 -5.80
N LEU A 404 -20.98 12.44 -6.07
CA LEU A 404 -20.02 11.48 -5.53
C LEU A 404 -19.92 11.64 -4.01
N SER A 405 -19.73 10.53 -3.30
CA SER A 405 -19.37 10.58 -1.87
C SER A 405 -17.93 11.10 -1.71
N SER A 406 -17.60 11.57 -0.50
CA SER A 406 -16.24 12.05 -0.18
C SER A 406 -15.16 11.01 -0.52
N SER A 407 -15.38 9.75 -0.16
CA SER A 407 -14.48 8.63 -0.51
C SER A 407 -14.39 8.39 -2.02
N MET A 408 -15.48 8.54 -2.76
CA MET A 408 -15.47 8.39 -4.21
C MET A 408 -14.71 9.53 -4.90
N CYS A 409 -14.75 10.76 -4.35
CA CYS A 409 -13.92 11.87 -4.83
C CYS A 409 -12.43 11.54 -4.68
N THR A 410 -12.02 10.97 -3.56
CA THR A 410 -10.64 10.50 -3.35
C THR A 410 -10.25 9.40 -4.35
N VAL A 411 -11.11 8.40 -4.53
CA VAL A 411 -10.85 7.31 -5.48
C VAL A 411 -10.81 7.82 -6.93
N LEU A 412 -11.67 8.77 -7.31
CA LEU A 412 -11.64 9.44 -8.61
C LEU A 412 -10.26 10.08 -8.86
N THR A 413 -9.81 10.91 -7.92
CA THR A 413 -8.51 11.59 -8.01
C THR A 413 -7.38 10.57 -8.14
N TYR A 414 -7.42 9.51 -7.33
CA TYR A 414 -6.45 8.44 -7.36
C TYR A 414 -6.40 7.74 -8.72
N ILE A 415 -7.57 7.40 -9.30
CA ILE A 415 -7.67 6.78 -10.63
C ILE A 415 -7.10 7.70 -11.72
N LEU A 416 -7.41 9.00 -11.68
CA LEU A 416 -6.89 9.98 -12.62
C LEU A 416 -5.37 10.07 -12.56
N LEU A 417 -4.81 10.19 -11.36
CA LEU A 417 -3.36 10.25 -11.15
C LEU A 417 -2.62 9.01 -11.65
N MET A 418 -3.26 7.85 -11.64
CA MET A 418 -2.67 6.59 -12.09
C MET A 418 -2.85 6.30 -13.57
N SER A 419 -3.89 6.84 -14.20
CA SER A 419 -4.26 6.48 -15.58
C SER A 419 -3.48 7.26 -16.65
N GLU A 420 -2.69 8.27 -16.27
CA GLU A 420 -2.05 9.24 -17.21
C GLU A 420 -3.03 9.82 -18.24
N LYS A 421 -4.34 9.69 -17.99
CA LYS A 421 -5.36 10.26 -18.86
C LYS A 421 -5.39 11.76 -18.62
N GLU A 422 -4.98 12.51 -19.63
CA GLU A 422 -5.09 13.96 -19.62
C GLU A 422 -6.54 14.35 -19.90
N LEU A 423 -7.11 15.20 -19.04
CA LEU A 423 -8.42 15.80 -19.22
C LEU A 423 -8.25 17.20 -19.85
N ASP A 424 -9.07 17.54 -20.81
CA ASP A 424 -9.06 18.90 -21.38
C ASP A 424 -9.49 19.93 -20.33
N GLU A 425 -10.55 19.64 -19.58
CA GLU A 425 -11.06 20.48 -18.50
C GLU A 425 -11.45 19.63 -17.28
N PHE A 426 -11.18 20.16 -16.09
CA PHE A 426 -11.60 19.58 -14.82
C PHE A 426 -12.32 20.63 -13.97
N ASN A 427 -13.59 20.36 -13.66
CA ASN A 427 -14.41 21.18 -12.79
C ASN A 427 -14.92 20.32 -11.61
N PRO A 428 -14.49 20.57 -10.35
CA PRO A 428 -14.88 19.76 -9.21
C PRO A 428 -16.40 19.81 -8.94
N LYS A 429 -17.06 20.89 -9.33
CA LYS A 429 -18.52 21.06 -9.16
C LYS A 429 -19.34 20.09 -10.03
N SER A 430 -18.72 19.50 -11.06
CA SER A 430 -19.35 18.46 -11.88
C SER A 430 -19.42 17.10 -11.18
N PHE A 431 -18.69 16.90 -10.08
CA PHE A 431 -18.60 15.61 -9.39
C PHE A 431 -19.33 15.62 -8.03
N THR A 432 -19.35 16.74 -7.35
CA THR A 432 -19.98 16.87 -6.03
C THR A 432 -20.44 18.30 -5.77
N SER A 433 -21.56 18.45 -5.08
CA SER A 433 -22.03 19.74 -4.56
C SER A 433 -21.46 20.06 -3.16
N LYS A 434 -20.80 19.08 -2.52
CA LYS A 434 -20.22 19.23 -1.19
C LYS A 434 -18.90 19.99 -1.25
N GLN A 435 -18.91 21.22 -0.78
CA GLN A 435 -17.74 22.10 -0.79
C GLN A 435 -16.52 21.53 -0.04
N ALA A 436 -16.74 20.76 1.04
CA ALA A 436 -15.67 20.12 1.79
C ALA A 436 -14.88 19.10 0.95
N ASP A 437 -15.51 18.51 -0.07
CA ASP A 437 -14.88 17.48 -0.91
C ASP A 437 -14.03 18.08 -2.04
N TYR A 438 -14.15 19.38 -2.33
CA TYR A 438 -13.34 20.01 -3.38
C TYR A 438 -11.84 19.94 -3.09
N LYS A 439 -11.44 19.98 -1.81
CA LYS A 439 -10.04 19.79 -1.41
C LYS A 439 -9.50 18.42 -1.81
N ARG A 440 -10.31 17.38 -1.73
CA ARG A 440 -9.94 16.00 -2.14
C ARG A 440 -9.72 15.88 -3.65
N LEU A 441 -10.30 16.80 -4.43
CA LEU A 441 -10.20 16.82 -5.88
C LEU A 441 -9.04 17.68 -6.41
N ILE A 442 -8.41 18.51 -5.55
CA ILE A 442 -7.27 19.37 -5.94
C ILE A 442 -6.12 18.61 -6.61
N PRO A 443 -5.70 17.41 -6.19
CA PRO A 443 -4.61 16.71 -6.86
C PRO A 443 -4.88 16.41 -8.35
N ALA A 444 -6.15 16.44 -8.80
CA ALA A 444 -6.52 16.25 -10.20
C ALA A 444 -6.00 17.37 -11.13
N VAL A 445 -5.56 18.52 -10.60
CA VAL A 445 -4.91 19.59 -11.38
C VAL A 445 -3.69 19.09 -12.16
N ARG A 446 -3.06 18.01 -11.72
CA ARG A 446 -1.93 17.37 -12.41
C ARG A 446 -2.32 16.62 -13.67
N CYS A 447 -3.60 16.31 -13.83
CA CYS A 447 -4.12 15.43 -14.87
C CYS A 447 -4.99 16.18 -15.88
N CYS A 448 -4.97 17.53 -15.88
CA CYS A 448 -5.79 18.32 -16.78
C CYS A 448 -5.04 19.51 -17.38
N ARG A 449 -5.54 20.02 -18.52
CA ARG A 449 -5.04 21.25 -19.16
C ARG A 449 -5.64 22.48 -18.54
N LYS A 450 -6.91 22.40 -18.14
CA LYS A 450 -7.66 23.48 -17.54
C LYS A 450 -8.33 23.02 -16.25
N ALA A 451 -8.13 23.75 -15.17
CA ALA A 451 -8.70 23.45 -13.85
C ALA A 451 -9.54 24.63 -13.34
N LEU A 452 -10.82 24.36 -13.02
CA LEU A 452 -11.80 25.36 -12.60
C LEU A 452 -12.19 25.16 -11.15
N PHE A 453 -11.45 25.77 -10.24
CA PHE A 453 -11.70 25.72 -8.80
C PHE A 453 -12.20 27.05 -8.22
N ASP A 454 -12.87 27.87 -9.04
CA ASP A 454 -13.46 29.11 -8.55
C ASP A 454 -14.52 28.85 -7.48
N SER A 455 -14.55 29.69 -6.44
CA SER A 455 -15.56 29.62 -5.36
C SER A 455 -15.68 28.24 -4.67
N CYS A 456 -14.56 27.54 -4.55
CA CYS A 456 -14.52 26.18 -3.98
C CYS A 456 -14.16 26.17 -2.47
N ARG A 457 -14.09 27.35 -1.81
CA ARG A 457 -13.68 27.48 -0.40
C ARG A 457 -12.35 26.81 -0.08
N LEU A 458 -11.42 26.88 -1.01
CA LEU A 458 -10.07 26.39 -0.80
C LEU A 458 -9.32 27.36 0.12
N ASP A 459 -8.45 26.80 0.93
CA ASP A 459 -7.53 27.55 1.81
C ASP A 459 -6.09 27.42 1.34
N GLU A 460 -5.16 28.01 2.10
CA GLU A 460 -3.73 28.01 1.80
C GLU A 460 -3.13 26.59 1.69
N THR A 461 -3.68 25.58 2.37
CA THR A 461 -3.15 24.21 2.33
C THR A 461 -3.25 23.59 0.94
N CYS A 462 -4.25 24.00 0.15
CA CYS A 462 -4.40 23.54 -1.23
C CYS A 462 -3.30 24.06 -2.17
N CYS A 463 -2.70 25.21 -1.84
CA CYS A 463 -1.67 25.85 -2.66
C CYS A 463 -0.38 25.03 -2.71
N GLU A 464 -0.07 24.26 -1.67
CA GLU A 464 1.07 23.35 -1.66
C GLU A 464 0.92 22.26 -2.73
N THR A 465 -0.25 21.62 -2.79
CA THR A 465 -0.57 20.59 -3.81
C THR A 465 -0.50 21.15 -5.23
N VAL A 466 -1.03 22.37 -5.44
CA VAL A 466 -0.98 23.06 -6.73
C VAL A 466 0.46 23.41 -7.09
N SER A 467 1.23 23.99 -6.16
CA SER A 467 2.64 24.33 -6.36
C SER A 467 3.47 23.10 -6.74
N SER A 468 3.28 22.00 -6.01
CA SER A 468 3.92 20.71 -6.33
C SER A 468 3.50 20.18 -7.72
N ALA A 469 2.26 20.41 -8.13
CA ALA A 469 1.80 20.05 -9.49
C ALA A 469 2.54 20.85 -10.56
N LEU A 470 2.63 22.19 -10.39
CA LEU A 470 3.30 23.10 -11.34
C LEU A 470 4.80 22.82 -11.48
N GLN A 471 5.44 22.27 -10.45
CA GLN A 471 6.85 21.88 -10.47
C GLN A 471 7.10 20.53 -11.14
N SER A 472 6.05 19.76 -11.41
CA SER A 472 6.18 18.43 -12.02
C SER A 472 6.44 18.53 -13.52
N PRO A 473 7.43 17.79 -14.06
CA PRO A 473 7.69 17.76 -15.51
C PRO A 473 6.54 17.16 -16.33
N ASN A 474 5.64 16.41 -15.69
CA ASN A 474 4.48 15.77 -16.33
C ASN A 474 3.17 16.55 -16.12
N CYS A 475 3.23 17.79 -15.66
CA CYS A 475 2.05 18.63 -15.51
C CYS A 475 1.84 19.46 -16.78
N HIS A 476 0.71 19.26 -17.43
CA HIS A 476 0.33 19.98 -18.66
C HIS A 476 -0.71 21.08 -18.41
N LEU A 477 -0.86 21.53 -17.17
CA LEU A 477 -1.82 22.55 -16.77
C LEU A 477 -1.46 23.90 -17.42
N THR A 478 -2.38 24.43 -18.25
CA THR A 478 -2.22 25.70 -18.97
C THR A 478 -3.13 26.80 -18.44
N GLU A 479 -4.26 26.45 -17.83
CA GLU A 479 -5.21 27.38 -17.24
C GLU A 479 -5.65 26.90 -15.86
N LEU A 480 -5.58 27.79 -14.85
CA LEU A 480 -5.99 27.52 -13.48
C LEU A 480 -6.84 28.69 -12.95
N ASP A 481 -8.06 28.37 -12.52
CA ASP A 481 -8.94 29.34 -11.88
C ASP A 481 -9.11 28.98 -10.38
N LEU A 482 -8.56 29.81 -9.53
CA LEU A 482 -8.67 29.75 -8.07
C LEU A 482 -9.42 30.97 -7.51
N SER A 483 -10.17 31.70 -8.34
CA SER A 483 -10.89 32.91 -7.94
C SER A 483 -11.87 32.62 -6.80
N ASN A 484 -12.10 33.62 -5.93
CA ASN A 484 -13.07 33.56 -4.83
C ASN A 484 -12.77 32.41 -3.83
N ASN A 485 -11.48 32.19 -3.51
CA ASN A 485 -11.01 31.27 -2.49
C ASN A 485 -10.18 32.00 -1.42
N HIS A 486 -10.04 31.41 -0.22
CA HIS A 486 -9.29 32.00 0.90
C HIS A 486 -7.84 31.52 0.94
N LEU A 487 -7.03 31.93 -0.04
CA LEU A 487 -5.68 31.38 -0.20
C LEU A 487 -4.63 32.01 0.73
N LEU A 488 -4.91 33.13 1.36
CA LEU A 488 -4.01 33.91 2.19
C LEU A 488 -2.65 34.22 1.52
N ASP A 489 -1.86 35.11 2.10
CA ASP A 489 -0.50 35.47 1.60
C ASP A 489 0.45 34.27 1.60
N SER A 490 0.32 33.36 2.58
CA SER A 490 1.10 32.11 2.67
C SER A 490 0.87 31.20 1.47
N GLY A 491 -0.37 30.99 1.08
CA GLY A 491 -0.72 30.20 -0.10
C GLY A 491 -0.27 30.85 -1.41
N VAL A 492 -0.40 32.17 -1.54
CA VAL A 492 0.08 32.91 -2.72
C VAL A 492 1.60 32.79 -2.87
N ARG A 493 2.36 32.79 -1.77
CA ARG A 493 3.81 32.54 -1.81
C ARG A 493 4.13 31.16 -2.34
N LEU A 494 3.45 30.12 -1.86
CA LEU A 494 3.62 28.74 -2.34
C LEU A 494 3.32 28.63 -3.85
N LEU A 495 2.23 29.24 -4.32
CA LEU A 495 1.90 29.28 -5.75
C LEU A 495 2.99 30.00 -6.56
N SER A 496 3.53 31.13 -6.04
CA SER A 496 4.61 31.86 -6.69
C SER A 496 5.86 31.00 -6.89
N ASP A 497 6.18 30.13 -5.92
CA ASP A 497 7.31 29.22 -6.04
C ASP A 497 7.06 28.12 -7.09
N GLY A 498 5.83 27.60 -7.20
CA GLY A 498 5.42 26.72 -8.26
C GLY A 498 5.52 27.35 -9.66
N LEU A 499 5.10 28.61 -9.79
CA LEU A 499 5.15 29.36 -11.04
C LEU A 499 6.57 29.66 -11.54
N LYS A 500 7.56 29.74 -10.65
CA LYS A 500 8.98 29.92 -11.00
C LYS A 500 9.63 28.66 -11.56
N SER A 501 8.97 27.50 -11.47
CA SER A 501 9.53 26.24 -11.97
C SER A 501 9.74 26.29 -13.49
N SER A 502 10.87 25.75 -13.95
CA SER A 502 11.15 25.56 -15.38
C SER A 502 10.18 24.57 -16.06
N HIS A 503 9.45 23.80 -15.30
CA HIS A 503 8.45 22.84 -15.80
C HIS A 503 7.04 23.45 -15.87
N CYS A 504 6.82 24.64 -15.29
CA CYS A 504 5.50 25.25 -15.27
C CYS A 504 5.07 25.68 -16.69
N GLN A 505 3.94 25.15 -17.16
CA GLN A 505 3.33 25.46 -18.46
C GLN A 505 2.11 26.38 -18.34
N LEU A 506 1.84 26.91 -17.14
CA LEU A 506 0.66 27.70 -16.86
C LEU A 506 0.71 29.05 -17.62
N ASN A 507 -0.31 29.29 -18.47
CA ASN A 507 -0.46 30.52 -19.23
C ASN A 507 -1.45 31.51 -18.57
N ILE A 508 -2.48 30.98 -17.93
CA ILE A 508 -3.56 31.76 -17.32
C ILE A 508 -3.75 31.29 -15.86
N LEU A 509 -3.52 32.21 -14.93
CA LEU A 509 -3.87 32.05 -13.52
C LEU A 509 -4.91 33.10 -13.15
N ARG A 510 -6.06 32.67 -12.67
CA ARG A 510 -7.04 33.54 -12.03
C ARG A 510 -7.05 33.25 -10.53
N ALA A 511 -6.61 34.18 -9.74
CA ALA A 511 -6.67 34.16 -8.29
C ALA A 511 -7.04 35.57 -7.85
N SER A 512 -8.28 35.76 -7.42
CA SER A 512 -8.68 37.00 -6.73
C SER A 512 -8.57 36.75 -5.24
N ALA A 513 -7.73 37.53 -4.56
CA ALA A 513 -7.78 37.63 -3.13
C ALA A 513 -8.98 38.50 -2.76
N ASP A 514 -9.93 37.97 -2.01
CA ASP A 514 -10.84 38.81 -1.26
C ASP A 514 -10.03 39.45 -0.13
N TRP A 515 -9.85 40.74 -0.24
CA TRP A 515 -9.18 41.60 0.75
C TRP A 515 -10.11 41.86 1.94
#